data_5dfd54634939553c12ec158107a93017
#
_entry.id   5dfd54634939553c12ec158107a93017
#
_cell.length_a   1.000
_cell.length_b   1.000
_cell.length_c   1.000
_cell.angle_alpha   90.00
_cell.angle_beta   90.00
_cell.angle_gamma   90.00
#
_symmetry.space_group_name_H-M   'P 1'
#
loop_
_entity.id
_entity.type
_entity.pdbx_description
1 polymer ?
#
loop_
_entity_poly.entity_id
_entity_poly.type
_entity_poly.pdbx_seq_one_letter_code
_entity_poly.pdbx_strand_id
1 'polypeptide(L)'
;MLNKGYDYWALGHAHKREIAHKQEPVIAFSGNTQGRHIRETGPKGCFIVKINDTGKVRLDFRSLDVVRWEKLEVDASKADDGYMVVDTVTGQLETLAEKNGNLPLIVRVKIHGNSPAHEELAGDVERWINEIRSAAIDSTHGSACIEKVMILTSYPSQEDYPSFKEGPIGELNQYLDSLESNSEQLLNLGSLLDDLMKKMPAELRQSGENLNPRDPNWIAGIIRQIRPMLMQRLLRKEASK
;
A
#
# COMPACT_ATOMS: atom_id res chain seq x y z
N MET A 1 15.97 -22.80 -27.04
CA MET A 1 17.12 -22.78 -26.12
C MET A 1 17.56 -24.21 -25.75
N LEU A 2 16.65 -25.13 -25.43
CA LEU A 2 16.96 -26.47 -24.92
C LEU A 2 17.87 -27.32 -25.81
N ASN A 3 17.78 -27.19 -27.12
CA ASN A 3 18.50 -28.05 -28.10
C ASN A 3 19.73 -27.36 -28.73
N LYS A 4 20.38 -26.41 -28.01
CA LYS A 4 21.51 -25.64 -28.56
C LYS A 4 22.89 -26.08 -28.04
N GLY A 5 22.96 -27.08 -27.15
CA GLY A 5 24.20 -27.61 -26.60
C GLY A 5 24.94 -26.72 -25.63
N TYR A 6 24.25 -25.77 -24.97
CA TYR A 6 24.80 -24.96 -23.87
C TYR A 6 24.35 -25.52 -22.53
N ASP A 7 25.21 -25.44 -21.52
CA ASP A 7 24.92 -25.86 -20.15
C ASP A 7 24.11 -24.79 -19.38
N TYR A 8 24.33 -23.51 -19.75
CA TYR A 8 23.70 -22.37 -19.08
C TYR A 8 23.31 -21.25 -20.04
N TRP A 9 22.14 -20.64 -19.74
CA TRP A 9 21.66 -19.44 -20.44
C TRP A 9 21.47 -18.31 -19.41
N ALA A 10 22.33 -17.28 -19.50
CA ALA A 10 22.15 -16.03 -18.77
C ALA A 10 21.22 -15.11 -19.58
N LEU A 11 20.01 -14.92 -19.10
CA LEU A 11 19.02 -14.07 -19.76
C LEU A 11 18.97 -12.67 -19.10
N GLY A 12 18.85 -11.66 -19.94
CA GLY A 12 18.66 -10.27 -19.56
C GLY A 12 17.20 -9.81 -19.72
N HIS A 13 16.97 -8.49 -19.64
CA HIS A 13 15.69 -7.81 -19.85
C HIS A 13 14.69 -7.91 -18.68
N ALA A 14 14.47 -9.07 -18.08
CA ALA A 14 13.59 -9.20 -16.93
C ALA A 14 14.26 -8.65 -15.67
N HIS A 15 13.60 -7.68 -14.99
CA HIS A 15 14.10 -7.10 -13.74
C HIS A 15 13.89 -8.01 -12.54
N LYS A 16 13.00 -8.97 -12.65
CA LYS A 16 12.73 -9.98 -11.63
C LYS A 16 13.69 -11.14 -11.77
N ARG A 17 14.31 -11.55 -10.67
CA ARG A 17 15.09 -12.77 -10.60
C ARG A 17 14.19 -13.98 -10.79
N GLU A 18 14.55 -14.87 -11.72
CA GLU A 18 13.79 -16.09 -12.00
C GLU A 18 14.71 -17.17 -12.58
N ILE A 19 14.52 -18.40 -12.14
CA ILE A 19 15.10 -19.58 -12.78
C ILE A 19 14.01 -20.20 -13.65
N ALA A 20 14.04 -19.87 -14.95
CA ALA A 20 13.03 -20.31 -15.91
C ALA A 20 13.12 -21.81 -16.24
N HIS A 21 14.34 -22.38 -16.17
CA HIS A 21 14.55 -23.81 -16.33
C HIS A 21 15.65 -24.29 -15.40
N LYS A 22 15.35 -25.29 -14.55
CA LYS A 22 16.24 -25.78 -13.47
C LYS A 22 17.09 -26.98 -13.87
N GLN A 23 16.74 -27.64 -14.98
CA GLN A 23 17.46 -28.81 -15.51
C GLN A 23 18.49 -28.34 -16.53
N GLU A 24 19.18 -29.27 -17.20
CA GLU A 24 20.14 -28.95 -18.23
C GLU A 24 19.42 -28.70 -19.59
N PRO A 25 19.72 -27.57 -20.23
CA PRO A 25 20.51 -26.44 -19.78
C PRO A 25 19.77 -25.60 -18.73
N VAL A 26 20.48 -25.06 -17.72
CA VAL A 26 19.89 -24.13 -16.77
C VAL A 26 19.65 -22.78 -17.46
N ILE A 27 18.42 -22.24 -17.32
CA ILE A 27 18.04 -20.96 -17.93
C ILE A 27 17.60 -20.02 -16.80
N ALA A 28 18.27 -18.88 -16.63
CA ALA A 28 17.97 -17.97 -15.53
C ALA A 28 18.08 -16.49 -15.92
N PHE A 29 17.20 -15.70 -15.28
CA PHE A 29 17.29 -14.25 -15.20
C PHE A 29 17.85 -13.88 -13.82
N SER A 30 18.95 -13.14 -13.74
CA SER A 30 19.46 -12.64 -12.46
C SER A 30 18.62 -11.50 -11.88
N GLY A 31 17.86 -10.84 -12.73
CA GLY A 31 17.16 -9.60 -12.41
C GLY A 31 18.07 -8.39 -12.47
N ASN A 32 17.62 -7.28 -11.93
CA ASN A 32 18.42 -6.07 -11.75
C ASN A 32 19.28 -6.15 -10.48
N THR A 33 20.35 -5.36 -10.41
CA THR A 33 21.29 -5.29 -9.28
C THR A 33 20.78 -4.36 -8.18
N GLN A 34 19.85 -3.45 -8.53
CA GLN A 34 19.26 -2.48 -7.61
C GLN A 34 17.78 -2.26 -7.97
N GLY A 35 16.89 -2.31 -6.96
CA GLY A 35 15.49 -1.90 -7.12
C GLY A 35 15.37 -0.38 -7.25
N ARG A 36 14.50 0.09 -8.14
CA ARG A 36 14.33 1.52 -8.44
C ARG A 36 12.99 2.08 -7.99
N HIS A 37 12.03 1.21 -7.70
CA HIS A 37 10.68 1.59 -7.26
C HIS A 37 9.98 0.43 -6.55
N ILE A 38 8.85 0.72 -5.92
CA ILE A 38 8.08 -0.22 -5.08
C ILE A 38 7.56 -1.48 -5.80
N ARG A 39 7.57 -1.54 -7.12
CA ARG A 39 7.24 -2.76 -7.87
C ARG A 39 8.42 -3.75 -7.94
N GLU A 40 9.61 -3.31 -7.54
CA GLU A 40 10.85 -4.08 -7.56
C GLU A 40 11.32 -4.39 -6.14
N THR A 41 10.46 -4.99 -5.32
CA THR A 41 10.74 -5.34 -3.92
C THR A 41 11.71 -6.51 -3.77
N GLY A 42 12.23 -6.68 -2.54
CA GLY A 42 13.11 -7.77 -2.14
C GLY A 42 14.54 -7.64 -2.67
N PRO A 43 15.39 -8.61 -2.33
CA PRO A 43 16.82 -8.56 -2.65
C PRO A 43 17.08 -8.54 -4.16
N LYS A 44 17.96 -7.63 -4.58
CA LYS A 44 18.44 -7.45 -5.95
C LYS A 44 19.90 -7.80 -6.04
N GLY A 45 20.36 -8.34 -7.18
CA GLY A 45 21.73 -8.78 -7.30
C GLY A 45 22.03 -9.60 -8.54
N CYS A 46 22.97 -10.51 -8.43
CA CYS A 46 23.40 -11.38 -9.53
C CYS A 46 23.52 -12.84 -9.10
N PHE A 47 23.60 -13.73 -10.06
CA PHE A 47 24.04 -15.10 -9.85
C PHE A 47 25.55 -15.25 -10.06
N ILE A 48 26.21 -15.91 -9.10
CA ILE A 48 27.52 -16.53 -9.32
C ILE A 48 27.24 -17.91 -9.90
N VAL A 49 27.66 -18.12 -11.13
CA VAL A 49 27.46 -19.39 -11.86
C VAL A 49 28.71 -20.23 -11.75
N LYS A 50 28.59 -21.46 -11.26
CA LYS A 50 29.67 -22.44 -11.19
C LYS A 50 29.29 -23.64 -12.07
N ILE A 51 30.16 -23.99 -13.01
CA ILE A 51 30.00 -25.14 -13.89
C ILE A 51 31.16 -26.08 -13.60
N ASN A 52 30.87 -27.33 -13.32
CA ASN A 52 31.91 -28.34 -13.11
C ASN A 52 32.29 -29.04 -14.40
N ASP A 53 33.31 -29.90 -14.33
CA ASP A 53 33.83 -30.61 -15.54
C ASP A 53 32.82 -31.54 -16.20
N THR A 54 31.70 -31.87 -15.52
CA THR A 54 30.60 -32.68 -16.08
C THR A 54 29.47 -31.80 -16.65
N GLY A 55 29.64 -30.46 -16.73
CA GLY A 55 28.62 -29.53 -17.22
C GLY A 55 27.56 -29.16 -16.21
N LYS A 56 27.59 -29.70 -14.99
CA LYS A 56 26.57 -29.40 -13.96
C LYS A 56 26.66 -27.98 -13.47
N VAL A 57 25.58 -27.23 -13.61
CA VAL A 57 25.46 -25.81 -13.23
C VAL A 57 24.95 -25.65 -11.80
N ARG A 58 25.62 -24.79 -11.01
CA ARG A 58 25.16 -24.31 -9.71
C ARG A 58 25.04 -22.79 -9.74
N LEU A 59 23.91 -22.29 -9.25
CA LEU A 59 23.62 -20.87 -9.13
C LEU A 59 23.63 -20.45 -7.66
N ASP A 60 24.53 -19.54 -7.30
CA ASP A 60 24.58 -18.91 -5.98
C ASP A 60 24.18 -17.43 -6.14
N PHE A 61 22.99 -17.03 -5.58
CA PHE A 61 22.57 -15.65 -5.63
C PHE A 61 23.35 -14.78 -4.64
N ARG A 62 23.78 -13.60 -5.11
CA ARG A 62 24.43 -12.59 -4.28
C ARG A 62 23.64 -11.30 -4.36
N SER A 63 23.16 -10.82 -3.20
CA SER A 63 22.53 -9.50 -3.06
C SER A 63 23.58 -8.43 -3.26
N LEU A 64 23.29 -7.43 -4.07
CA LEU A 64 24.14 -6.28 -4.40
C LEU A 64 23.42 -4.95 -4.15
N ASP A 65 22.13 -5.00 -3.82
CA ASP A 65 21.33 -3.83 -3.53
C ASP A 65 21.87 -3.11 -2.27
N VAL A 66 22.03 -1.79 -2.36
CA VAL A 66 22.46 -0.92 -1.27
C VAL A 66 21.28 -0.27 -0.56
N VAL A 67 20.12 -0.27 -1.20
CA VAL A 67 18.82 0.15 -0.66
C VAL A 67 17.78 -0.84 -1.13
N ARG A 68 16.93 -1.33 -0.22
CA ARG A 68 15.91 -2.33 -0.55
C ARG A 68 14.50 -1.74 -0.46
N TRP A 69 13.72 -2.02 -1.49
CA TRP A 69 12.29 -1.70 -1.51
C TRP A 69 11.50 -2.83 -0.89
N GLU A 70 10.61 -2.47 0.06
CA GLU A 70 9.75 -3.45 0.73
C GLU A 70 8.32 -2.93 0.85
N LYS A 71 7.38 -3.86 0.98
CA LYS A 71 5.99 -3.59 1.32
C LYS A 71 5.72 -4.14 2.69
N LEU A 72 5.12 -3.33 3.55
CA LEU A 72 4.67 -3.74 4.86
C LEU A 72 3.14 -3.66 4.89
N GLU A 73 2.48 -4.79 5.07
CA GLU A 73 1.03 -4.85 5.28
C GLU A 73 0.77 -5.06 6.77
N VAL A 74 0.01 -4.14 7.36
CA VAL A 74 -0.29 -4.10 8.80
C VAL A 74 -1.79 -4.29 8.99
N ASP A 75 -2.17 -5.33 9.71
CA ASP A 75 -3.54 -5.56 10.13
C ASP A 75 -3.81 -4.78 11.43
N ALA A 76 -4.68 -3.78 11.33
CA ALA A 76 -5.09 -2.93 12.44
C ALA A 76 -6.34 -3.44 13.17
N SER A 77 -6.87 -4.62 12.86
CA SER A 77 -8.15 -5.11 13.41
C SER A 77 -8.17 -5.24 14.93
N LYS A 78 -7.01 -5.31 15.57
CA LYS A 78 -6.85 -5.42 17.03
C LYS A 78 -6.42 -4.11 17.70
N ALA A 79 -6.30 -3.04 16.93
CA ALA A 79 -5.91 -1.73 17.46
C ALA A 79 -7.15 -0.96 17.91
N ASP A 80 -7.19 -0.58 19.17
CA ASP A 80 -8.29 0.17 19.77
C ASP A 80 -8.20 1.67 19.45
N ASP A 81 -6.98 2.18 19.21
CA ASP A 81 -6.71 3.58 18.91
C ASP A 81 -5.58 3.74 17.88
N GLY A 82 -5.37 4.97 17.41
CA GLY A 82 -4.36 5.29 16.41
C GLY A 82 -2.92 5.05 16.88
N TYR A 83 -2.63 5.22 18.18
CA TYR A 83 -1.28 4.99 18.72
C TYR A 83 -0.92 3.50 18.75
N MET A 84 -1.87 2.61 19.04
CA MET A 84 -1.66 1.17 18.90
C MET A 84 -1.35 0.77 17.45
N VAL A 85 -1.92 1.47 16.48
CA VAL A 85 -1.56 1.27 15.06
C VAL A 85 -0.12 1.72 14.81
N VAL A 86 0.29 2.88 15.31
CA VAL A 86 1.68 3.36 15.21
C VAL A 86 2.65 2.35 15.81
N ASP A 87 2.39 1.86 17.03
CA ASP A 87 3.23 0.87 17.70
C ASP A 87 3.32 -0.44 16.93
N THR A 88 2.20 -0.88 16.34
CA THR A 88 2.19 -2.10 15.51
C THR A 88 3.03 -1.91 14.25
N VAL A 89 2.93 -0.76 13.59
CA VAL A 89 3.73 -0.44 12.40
C VAL A 89 5.21 -0.42 12.74
N THR A 90 5.59 0.26 13.83
CA THR A 90 7.01 0.39 14.23
C THR A 90 7.63 -0.95 14.60
N GLY A 91 6.96 -1.77 15.41
CA GLY A 91 7.46 -3.11 15.76
C GLY A 91 7.63 -4.04 14.54
N GLN A 92 6.74 -3.92 13.55
CA GLN A 92 6.88 -4.68 12.31
C GLN A 92 7.99 -4.11 11.40
N LEU A 93 8.24 -2.80 11.41
CA LEU A 93 9.33 -2.17 10.69
C LEU A 93 10.70 -2.57 11.27
N GLU A 94 10.84 -2.60 12.59
CA GLU A 94 12.04 -3.10 13.27
C GLU A 94 12.34 -4.54 12.86
N THR A 95 11.34 -5.42 12.94
CA THR A 95 11.46 -6.81 12.50
C THR A 95 11.86 -6.92 11.02
N LEU A 96 11.31 -6.05 10.18
CA LEU A 96 11.63 -6.00 8.75
C LEU A 96 13.08 -5.53 8.52
N ALA A 97 13.55 -4.52 9.26
CA ALA A 97 14.92 -4.03 9.19
C ALA A 97 15.92 -5.11 9.62
N GLU A 98 15.68 -5.80 10.73
CA GLU A 98 16.50 -6.90 11.20
C GLU A 98 16.60 -8.05 10.18
N LYS A 99 15.47 -8.47 9.60
CA LYS A 99 15.43 -9.51 8.55
C LYS A 99 16.25 -9.15 7.32
N ASN A 100 16.41 -7.87 7.06
CA ASN A 100 17.19 -7.34 5.94
C ASN A 100 18.63 -6.99 6.35
N GLY A 101 19.09 -7.39 7.55
CA GLY A 101 20.45 -7.16 8.04
C GLY A 101 20.74 -5.67 8.22
N ASN A 102 19.75 -4.88 8.58
CA ASN A 102 19.80 -3.42 8.73
C ASN A 102 20.25 -2.68 7.46
N LEU A 103 20.07 -3.30 6.30
CA LEU A 103 20.23 -2.61 5.03
C LEU A 103 19.20 -1.47 4.95
N PRO A 104 19.57 -0.27 4.43
CA PRO A 104 18.61 0.80 4.25
C PRO A 104 17.37 0.36 3.46
N LEU A 105 16.18 0.63 4.01
CA LEU A 105 14.90 0.23 3.44
C LEU A 105 14.11 1.44 2.94
N ILE A 106 13.44 1.27 1.82
CA ILE A 106 12.35 2.17 1.38
C ILE A 106 11.07 1.35 1.43
N VAL A 107 10.15 1.75 2.33
CA VAL A 107 8.99 0.94 2.67
C VAL A 107 7.70 1.64 2.28
N ARG A 108 6.80 0.91 1.62
CA ARG A 108 5.40 1.30 1.51
C ARG A 108 4.59 0.56 2.55
N VAL A 109 3.98 1.31 3.46
CA VAL A 109 3.13 0.78 4.52
C VAL A 109 1.67 0.80 4.06
N LYS A 110 0.98 -0.33 4.18
CA LYS A 110 -0.44 -0.47 3.96
C LYS A 110 -1.09 -0.97 5.23
N ILE A 111 -1.93 -0.14 5.84
CA ILE A 111 -2.68 -0.45 7.04
C ILE A 111 -4.09 -0.81 6.61
N HIS A 112 -4.56 -1.98 7.02
CA HIS A 112 -5.87 -2.51 6.63
C HIS A 112 -6.55 -3.19 7.82
N GLY A 113 -7.78 -3.63 7.62
CA GLY A 113 -8.57 -4.36 8.61
C GLY A 113 -9.74 -3.55 9.14
N ASN A 114 -10.67 -4.25 9.78
CA ASN A 114 -11.81 -3.68 10.45
C ASN A 114 -11.36 -3.30 11.87
N SER A 115 -11.16 -2.00 12.13
CA SER A 115 -10.48 -1.53 13.33
C SER A 115 -11.34 -0.54 14.11
N PRO A 116 -11.41 -0.66 15.46
CA PRO A 116 -11.97 0.38 16.32
C PRO A 116 -11.30 1.75 16.13
N ALA A 117 -9.98 1.76 15.83
CA ALA A 117 -9.22 2.97 15.53
C ALA A 117 -9.61 3.67 14.22
N HIS A 118 -10.48 3.07 13.39
CA HIS A 118 -10.78 3.60 12.05
C HIS A 118 -11.25 5.04 12.05
N GLU A 119 -12.15 5.43 12.96
CA GLU A 119 -12.68 6.79 13.04
C GLU A 119 -11.57 7.81 13.32
N GLU A 120 -10.69 7.49 14.25
CA GLU A 120 -9.56 8.35 14.62
C GLU A 120 -8.55 8.48 13.45
N LEU A 121 -8.21 7.37 12.81
CA LEU A 121 -7.29 7.31 11.67
C LEU A 121 -7.84 8.07 10.45
N ALA A 122 -9.11 7.86 10.12
CA ALA A 122 -9.75 8.48 8.97
C ALA A 122 -10.08 9.96 9.23
N GLY A 123 -10.26 10.35 10.48
CA GLY A 123 -10.56 11.73 10.86
C GLY A 123 -9.41 12.71 10.65
N ASP A 124 -8.16 12.26 10.78
CA ASP A 124 -6.96 13.09 10.57
C ASP A 124 -5.82 12.27 9.96
N VAL A 125 -6.02 11.87 8.72
CA VAL A 125 -5.11 10.99 7.98
C VAL A 125 -3.68 11.55 7.92
N GLU A 126 -3.52 12.87 7.69
CA GLU A 126 -2.20 13.50 7.57
C GLU A 126 -1.44 13.45 8.89
N ARG A 127 -2.12 13.69 10.01
CA ARG A 127 -1.52 13.57 11.35
C ARG A 127 -0.97 12.15 11.54
N TRP A 128 -1.78 11.13 11.29
CA TRP A 128 -1.39 9.74 11.50
C TRP A 128 -0.26 9.29 10.57
N ILE A 129 -0.27 9.76 9.31
CA ILE A 129 0.86 9.53 8.40
C ILE A 129 2.16 10.13 8.96
N ASN A 130 2.10 11.33 9.55
CA ASN A 130 3.28 11.99 10.11
C ASN A 130 3.75 11.31 11.40
N GLU A 131 2.84 10.90 12.29
CA GLU A 131 3.16 10.12 13.50
C GLU A 131 3.87 8.80 13.12
N ILE A 132 3.33 8.05 12.17
CA ILE A 132 3.93 6.80 11.67
C ILE A 132 5.32 7.06 11.09
N ARG A 133 5.51 8.11 10.30
CA ARG A 133 6.81 8.44 9.72
C ARG A 133 7.84 8.83 10.79
N SER A 134 7.44 9.63 11.76
CA SER A 134 8.31 10.04 12.86
C SER A 134 8.73 8.82 13.69
N ALA A 135 7.76 8.03 14.14
CA ALA A 135 8.02 6.83 14.91
C ALA A 135 8.89 5.80 14.17
N ALA A 136 8.72 5.67 12.84
CA ALA A 136 9.54 4.80 12.02
C ALA A 136 11.01 5.23 11.96
N ILE A 137 11.30 6.52 11.91
CA ILE A 137 12.67 7.05 11.94
C ILE A 137 13.33 6.73 13.28
N ASP A 138 12.60 6.96 14.37
CA ASP A 138 13.10 6.77 15.72
C ASP A 138 13.35 5.27 16.01
N SER A 139 12.39 4.41 15.71
CA SER A 139 12.46 2.98 16.02
C SER A 139 13.51 2.25 15.18
N THR A 140 13.70 2.64 13.92
CA THR A 140 14.67 1.99 13.01
C THR A 140 16.02 2.72 12.95
N HIS A 141 16.22 3.74 13.79
CA HIS A 141 17.44 4.57 13.79
C HIS A 141 17.76 5.13 12.40
N GLY A 142 16.72 5.48 11.64
CA GLY A 142 16.84 6.02 10.29
C GLY A 142 17.16 4.98 9.20
N SER A 143 17.20 3.68 9.51
CA SER A 143 17.45 2.64 8.50
C SER A 143 16.24 2.34 7.62
N ALA A 144 15.02 2.74 7.99
CA ALA A 144 13.83 2.62 7.17
C ALA A 144 13.21 3.98 6.85
N CYS A 145 13.04 4.25 5.55
CA CYS A 145 12.33 5.42 5.04
C CYS A 145 10.95 5.00 4.49
N ILE A 146 9.89 5.63 4.98
CA ILE A 146 8.54 5.37 4.49
C ILE A 146 8.25 6.23 3.25
N GLU A 147 8.15 5.59 2.10
CA GLU A 147 7.79 6.23 0.82
C GLU A 147 6.32 6.65 0.82
N LYS A 148 5.42 5.73 1.23
CA LYS A 148 3.98 5.98 1.27
C LYS A 148 3.34 5.21 2.41
N VAL A 149 2.41 5.86 3.14
CA VAL A 149 1.46 5.21 4.03
C VAL A 149 0.09 5.20 3.35
N MET A 150 -0.58 4.06 3.37
CA MET A 150 -1.94 3.87 2.88
C MET A 150 -2.80 3.37 4.03
N ILE A 151 -3.71 4.20 4.53
CA ILE A 151 -4.67 3.83 5.58
C ILE A 151 -5.94 3.38 4.87
N LEU A 152 -6.20 2.07 4.90
CA LEU A 152 -7.31 1.38 4.24
C LEU A 152 -8.12 0.57 5.25
N THR A 153 -8.23 1.09 6.46
CA THR A 153 -9.05 0.50 7.53
C THR A 153 -10.53 0.73 7.25
N SER A 154 -11.39 -0.01 7.93
CA SER A 154 -12.84 0.16 7.95
C SER A 154 -13.37 -0.07 9.36
N TYR A 155 -14.62 0.28 9.62
CA TYR A 155 -15.28 -0.03 10.88
C TYR A 155 -15.44 -1.55 11.06
N PRO A 156 -15.39 -2.06 12.31
CA PRO A 156 -15.57 -3.48 12.61
C PRO A 156 -16.94 -4.02 12.18
N SER A 157 -17.99 -3.25 12.35
CA SER A 157 -19.35 -3.57 11.87
C SER A 157 -20.13 -2.29 11.52
N GLN A 158 -21.25 -2.44 10.81
CA GLN A 158 -22.16 -1.31 10.57
C GLN A 158 -22.81 -0.80 11.89
N GLU A 159 -22.87 -1.65 12.90
CA GLU A 159 -23.42 -1.30 14.22
C GLU A 159 -22.44 -0.48 15.06
N ASP A 160 -21.15 -0.59 14.80
CA ASP A 160 -20.08 0.19 15.45
C ASP A 160 -19.90 1.61 14.88
N TYR A 161 -20.65 1.95 13.82
CA TYR A 161 -20.78 3.33 13.43
C TYR A 161 -21.38 4.10 14.63
N PRO A 162 -20.73 5.20 15.09
CA PRO A 162 -21.33 6.05 16.11
C PRO A 162 -22.75 6.32 15.70
N SER A 163 -23.70 5.85 16.50
CA SER A 163 -25.12 5.97 16.18
C SER A 163 -25.57 7.42 16.43
N PHE A 164 -25.08 8.32 15.57
CA PHE A 164 -25.67 9.65 15.47
C PHE A 164 -27.06 9.50 14.86
N LYS A 165 -28.00 8.95 15.66
CA LYS A 165 -29.38 8.73 15.21
C LYS A 165 -30.23 9.97 15.35
N GLU A 166 -29.78 10.97 16.13
CA GLU A 166 -30.55 12.14 16.48
C GLU A 166 -29.76 13.42 16.14
N GLY A 167 -30.50 14.51 15.89
CA GLY A 167 -29.95 15.82 15.58
C GLY A 167 -29.42 15.98 14.14
N PRO A 168 -28.82 17.14 13.81
CA PRO A 168 -28.40 17.46 12.45
C PRO A 168 -27.36 16.49 11.88
N ILE A 169 -26.50 15.91 12.73
CA ILE A 169 -25.50 14.93 12.34
C ILE A 169 -26.16 13.58 12.00
N GLY A 170 -27.21 13.21 12.78
CA GLY A 170 -28.02 12.02 12.48
C GLY A 170 -28.75 12.13 11.15
N GLU A 171 -29.34 13.29 10.84
CA GLU A 171 -29.98 13.57 9.56
C GLU A 171 -28.99 13.50 8.38
N LEU A 172 -27.79 14.07 8.56
CA LEU A 172 -26.72 13.99 7.56
C LEU A 172 -26.28 12.53 7.33
N ASN A 173 -26.18 11.75 8.39
CA ASN A 173 -25.79 10.34 8.31
C ASN A 173 -26.84 9.53 7.52
N GLN A 174 -28.13 9.72 7.83
CA GLN A 174 -29.25 9.09 7.08
C GLN A 174 -29.26 9.55 5.61
N TYR A 175 -28.97 10.83 5.35
CA TYR A 175 -28.86 11.33 3.98
C TYR A 175 -27.73 10.64 3.21
N LEU A 176 -26.53 10.48 3.82
CA LEU A 176 -25.42 9.76 3.20
C LEU A 176 -25.76 8.30 2.92
N ASP A 177 -26.48 7.62 3.83
CA ASP A 177 -26.96 6.24 3.62
C ASP A 177 -27.92 6.16 2.43
N SER A 178 -28.85 7.13 2.32
CA SER A 178 -29.78 7.20 1.20
C SER A 178 -29.07 7.45 -0.12
N LEU A 179 -28.03 8.30 -0.12
CA LEU A 179 -27.18 8.56 -1.30
C LEU A 179 -26.45 7.31 -1.76
N GLU A 180 -25.84 6.58 -0.86
CA GLU A 180 -25.12 5.35 -1.19
C GLU A 180 -26.02 4.28 -1.85
N SER A 181 -27.31 4.32 -1.55
CA SER A 181 -28.31 3.39 -2.10
C SER A 181 -28.94 3.87 -3.41
N ASN A 182 -28.72 5.12 -3.83
CA ASN A 182 -29.36 5.74 -4.99
C ASN A 182 -28.38 5.99 -6.13
N SER A 183 -28.34 5.06 -7.10
CA SER A 183 -27.43 5.13 -8.24
C SER A 183 -27.59 6.39 -9.09
N GLU A 184 -28.80 6.94 -9.21
CA GLU A 184 -29.05 8.16 -10.00
C GLU A 184 -28.43 9.39 -9.32
N GLN A 185 -28.58 9.51 -8.00
CA GLN A 185 -27.98 10.59 -7.23
C GLN A 185 -26.45 10.49 -7.22
N LEU A 186 -25.90 9.28 -7.14
CA LEU A 186 -24.46 9.05 -7.25
C LEU A 186 -23.92 9.50 -8.61
N LEU A 187 -24.60 9.19 -9.71
CA LEU A 187 -24.22 9.66 -11.04
C LEU A 187 -24.28 11.18 -11.17
N ASN A 188 -25.29 11.81 -10.56
CA ASN A 188 -25.39 13.27 -10.53
C ASN A 188 -24.21 13.90 -9.77
N LEU A 189 -23.80 13.33 -8.62
CA LEU A 189 -22.60 13.75 -7.91
C LEU A 189 -21.34 13.54 -8.76
N GLY A 190 -21.23 12.41 -9.45
CA GLY A 190 -20.13 12.13 -10.37
C GLY A 190 -19.99 13.15 -11.47
N SER A 191 -21.12 13.68 -11.99
CA SER A 191 -21.13 14.70 -13.03
C SER A 191 -20.50 16.03 -12.60
N LEU A 192 -20.51 16.36 -11.31
CA LEU A 192 -19.83 17.56 -10.77
C LEU A 192 -18.30 17.47 -10.93
N LEU A 193 -17.75 16.27 -11.11
CA LEU A 193 -16.32 16.06 -11.35
C LEU A 193 -15.94 16.13 -12.83
N ASP A 194 -16.89 16.28 -13.76
CA ASP A 194 -16.63 16.28 -15.21
C ASP A 194 -15.64 17.38 -15.63
N ASP A 195 -15.68 18.56 -15.01
CA ASP A 195 -14.76 19.64 -15.33
C ASP A 195 -13.34 19.37 -14.80
N LEU A 196 -13.22 18.73 -13.66
CA LEU A 196 -11.95 18.23 -13.15
C LEU A 196 -11.36 17.18 -14.09
N MET A 197 -12.18 16.23 -14.53
CA MET A 197 -11.78 15.15 -15.44
C MET A 197 -11.32 15.69 -16.80
N LYS A 198 -11.98 16.74 -17.33
CA LYS A 198 -11.56 17.39 -18.60
C LYS A 198 -10.18 18.06 -18.49
N LYS A 199 -9.87 18.67 -17.34
CA LYS A 199 -8.62 19.40 -17.09
C LYS A 199 -7.48 18.51 -16.64
N MET A 200 -7.73 17.24 -16.30
CA MET A 200 -6.74 16.30 -15.82
C MET A 200 -5.80 15.86 -16.94
N PRO A 201 -4.47 15.87 -16.75
CA PRO A 201 -3.48 15.32 -17.67
C PRO A 201 -3.75 13.86 -18.04
N ALA A 202 -3.41 13.48 -19.28
CA ALA A 202 -3.67 12.12 -19.78
C ALA A 202 -2.92 11.03 -18.96
N GLU A 203 -1.76 11.37 -18.44
CA GLU A 203 -0.93 10.50 -17.61
C GLU A 203 -1.61 10.14 -16.28
N LEU A 204 -2.33 11.10 -15.68
CA LEU A 204 -3.08 10.86 -14.44
C LEU A 204 -4.36 10.06 -14.66
N ARG A 205 -4.98 10.19 -15.85
CA ARG A 205 -6.16 9.37 -16.23
C ARG A 205 -5.80 7.90 -16.43
N GLN A 206 -4.54 7.61 -16.80
CA GLN A 206 -4.03 6.27 -17.05
C GLN A 206 -3.23 5.69 -15.87
N SER A 207 -2.91 6.50 -14.87
CA SER A 207 -2.26 6.03 -13.64
C SER A 207 -3.28 5.15 -12.89
N GLY A 208 -2.89 3.94 -12.55
CA GLY A 208 -3.71 2.81 -12.08
C GLY A 208 -4.64 2.98 -10.86
N GLU A 209 -4.96 4.19 -10.46
CA GLU A 209 -6.11 4.53 -9.64
C GLU A 209 -7.24 4.81 -10.65
N ASN A 210 -8.13 3.83 -10.84
CA ASN A 210 -9.28 3.93 -11.73
C ASN A 210 -10.23 5.05 -11.26
N LEU A 211 -9.89 6.31 -11.61
CA LEU A 211 -10.78 7.45 -11.41
C LEU A 211 -11.95 7.32 -12.39
N ASN A 212 -13.08 6.82 -11.91
CA ASN A 212 -14.26 6.61 -12.73
C ASN A 212 -15.52 7.29 -12.12
N PRO A 213 -15.68 8.62 -12.28
CA PRO A 213 -16.86 9.33 -11.75
C PRO A 213 -18.20 8.90 -12.36
N ARG A 214 -18.18 8.12 -13.43
CA ARG A 214 -19.40 7.58 -14.07
C ARG A 214 -19.79 6.19 -13.53
N ASP A 215 -19.03 5.65 -12.60
CA ASP A 215 -19.37 4.42 -11.89
C ASP A 215 -19.97 4.76 -10.53
N PRO A 216 -21.27 4.46 -10.29
CA PRO A 216 -21.90 4.67 -8.99
C PRO A 216 -21.15 4.02 -7.83
N ASN A 217 -20.58 2.82 -8.05
CA ASN A 217 -19.84 2.11 -7.02
C ASN A 217 -18.54 2.83 -6.62
N TRP A 218 -17.89 3.49 -7.59
CA TRP A 218 -16.71 4.29 -7.33
C TRP A 218 -17.07 5.53 -6.48
N ILE A 219 -18.16 6.26 -6.83
CA ILE A 219 -18.64 7.40 -6.04
C ILE A 219 -19.06 6.97 -4.63
N ALA A 220 -19.79 5.86 -4.49
CA ALA A 220 -20.15 5.31 -3.18
C ALA A 220 -18.90 4.98 -2.35
N GLY A 221 -17.86 4.44 -2.98
CA GLY A 221 -16.56 4.20 -2.32
C GLY A 221 -15.91 5.49 -1.80
N ILE A 222 -15.97 6.57 -2.57
CA ILE A 222 -15.47 7.88 -2.13
C ILE A 222 -16.30 8.42 -0.96
N ILE A 223 -17.63 8.34 -1.02
CA ILE A 223 -18.50 8.77 0.09
C ILE A 223 -18.12 8.05 1.39
N ARG A 224 -17.93 6.72 1.34
CA ARG A 224 -17.50 5.94 2.51
C ARG A 224 -16.15 6.38 3.06
N GLN A 225 -15.20 6.73 2.19
CA GLN A 225 -13.88 7.20 2.62
C GLN A 225 -13.91 8.59 3.26
N ILE A 226 -14.73 9.51 2.76
CA ILE A 226 -14.79 10.89 3.29
C ILE A 226 -15.73 11.02 4.50
N ARG A 227 -16.66 10.10 4.69
CA ARG A 227 -17.67 10.14 5.75
C ARG A 227 -17.07 10.31 7.16
N PRO A 228 -16.07 9.50 7.60
CA PRO A 228 -15.46 9.64 8.93
C PRO A 228 -14.83 11.03 9.13
N MET A 229 -14.10 11.51 8.14
CA MET A 229 -13.48 12.83 8.18
C MET A 229 -14.52 13.94 8.29
N LEU A 230 -15.63 13.83 7.54
CA LEU A 230 -16.71 14.82 7.57
C LEU A 230 -17.38 14.87 8.96
N MET A 231 -17.72 13.69 9.50
CA MET A 231 -18.35 13.58 10.82
C MET A 231 -17.45 14.15 11.92
N GLN A 232 -16.16 13.79 11.93
CA GLN A 232 -15.24 14.30 12.94
C GLN A 232 -15.05 15.81 12.87
N ARG A 233 -14.99 16.41 11.66
CA ARG A 233 -14.89 17.87 11.50
C ARG A 233 -16.13 18.61 12.03
N LEU A 234 -17.31 18.04 11.85
CA LEU A 234 -18.55 18.61 12.37
C LEU A 234 -18.60 18.54 13.90
N LEU A 235 -18.23 17.40 14.50
CA LEU A 235 -18.17 17.23 15.95
C LEU A 235 -17.17 18.16 16.61
N ARG A 236 -15.96 18.32 16.05
CA ARG A 236 -14.96 19.26 16.57
C ARG A 236 -15.47 20.71 16.60
N LYS A 237 -16.26 21.09 15.59
CA LYS A 237 -16.82 22.45 15.52
C LYS A 237 -17.93 22.72 16.54
N GLU A 238 -18.67 21.69 16.96
CA GLU A 238 -19.65 21.78 18.04
C GLU A 238 -19.00 21.84 19.42
N ALA A 239 -17.90 21.12 19.65
CA ALA A 239 -17.15 21.13 20.91
C ALA A 239 -16.36 22.44 21.15
N SER A 240 -16.23 23.29 20.13
CA SER A 240 -15.49 24.58 20.21
C SER A 240 -16.42 25.79 20.41
N LYS A 241 -17.71 25.57 20.63
CA LYS A 241 -18.74 26.58 21.00
C LYS A 241 -19.17 26.38 22.45
#